data_92248b3e31714cf5efb5858492a7cb31
#
_entry.id   92248b3e31714cf5efb5858492a7cb31
#
_cell.length_a   1.000
_cell.length_b   1.000
_cell.length_c   1.000
_cell.angle_alpha   90.00
_cell.angle_beta   90.00
_cell.angle_gamma   90.00
#
_symmetry.space_group_name_H-M   'P 1'
#
loop_
_entity.id
_entity.type
_entity.pdbx_description
1 polymer ?
#
loop_
_entity_poly.entity_id
_entity_poly.type
_entity_poly.pdbx_seq_one_letter_code
_entity_poly.pdbx_strand_id
1 'polypeptide(L)'
;MRYLIFALAFVCTATLPSRAQDAIPDLKGTWSGKGKSIVFGSHEHHPGSQTAADPPRVRDIEATHIVEGQDGRLAWGRSSSATADTKEPFAWAIASDNKTIVGADVDGYFRITLIGPDRMEKCYSHNGTSPSRSIVATCYTMDRVKR
;
A
#
# COMPACT_ATOMS: atom_id res chain seq x y z
N MET A 1 54.54 43.90 -37.68
CA MET A 1 54.26 43.13 -36.49
C MET A 1 52.77 42.88 -36.41
N ARG A 2 52.29 41.62 -36.64
CA ARG A 2 50.86 41.21 -36.59
C ARG A 2 50.66 40.40 -35.32
N TYR A 3 49.89 40.92 -34.39
CA TYR A 3 49.50 40.20 -33.17
C TYR A 3 48.29 39.31 -33.47
N LEU A 4 48.47 37.98 -33.36
CA LEU A 4 47.35 37.01 -33.35
C LEU A 4 46.82 36.91 -31.89
N ILE A 5 45.57 37.31 -31.71
CA ILE A 5 44.85 37.13 -30.45
C ILE A 5 44.17 35.76 -30.52
N PHE A 6 44.61 34.79 -29.75
CA PHE A 6 43.91 33.51 -29.51
C PHE A 6 42.81 33.72 -28.47
N ALA A 7 41.56 33.67 -28.92
CA ALA A 7 40.42 33.62 -27.97
C ALA A 7 40.22 32.17 -27.50
N LEU A 8 40.49 31.94 -26.22
CA LEU A 8 40.25 30.63 -25.55
C LEU A 8 38.77 30.56 -25.15
N ALA A 9 37.95 29.79 -25.90
CA ALA A 9 36.57 29.55 -25.53
C ALA A 9 36.48 28.50 -24.38
N PHE A 10 36.08 28.95 -23.19
CA PHE A 10 35.86 28.10 -22.01
C PHE A 10 34.47 27.45 -22.14
N VAL A 11 34.43 26.16 -22.54
CA VAL A 11 33.18 25.39 -22.59
C VAL A 11 32.88 24.92 -21.18
N CYS A 12 31.94 25.58 -20.52
CA CYS A 12 31.43 25.19 -19.20
C CYS A 12 30.44 24.03 -19.39
N THR A 13 30.87 22.78 -19.19
CA THR A 13 29.98 21.63 -19.20
C THR A 13 29.23 21.59 -17.88
N ALA A 14 27.96 22.04 -17.90
CA ALA A 14 27.05 21.89 -16.77
C ALA A 14 26.70 20.40 -16.62
N THR A 15 27.29 19.72 -15.65
CA THR A 15 26.88 18.38 -15.22
C THR A 15 25.55 18.52 -14.49
N LEU A 16 24.45 18.15 -15.14
CA LEU A 16 23.15 18.00 -14.47
C LEU A 16 23.29 16.89 -13.41
N PRO A 17 22.85 17.14 -12.17
CA PRO A 17 22.83 16.08 -11.17
C PRO A 17 21.88 14.98 -11.65
N SER A 18 22.42 13.80 -11.95
CA SER A 18 21.61 12.60 -12.17
C SER A 18 20.89 12.32 -10.84
N ARG A 19 19.57 12.54 -10.80
CA ARG A 19 18.75 12.03 -9.70
C ARG A 19 18.90 10.52 -9.72
N ALA A 20 19.65 10.00 -8.76
CA ALA A 20 19.63 8.57 -8.48
C ALA A 20 18.17 8.17 -8.30
N GLN A 21 17.67 7.31 -9.16
CA GLN A 21 16.31 6.78 -9.03
C GLN A 21 16.31 5.98 -7.74
N ASP A 22 15.51 6.43 -6.75
CA ASP A 22 15.40 5.74 -5.47
C ASP A 22 15.15 4.25 -5.70
N ALA A 23 15.87 3.40 -4.99
CA ALA A 23 15.74 1.96 -5.12
C ALA A 23 14.30 1.51 -4.83
N ILE A 24 13.84 0.51 -5.55
CA ILE A 24 12.52 -0.10 -5.29
C ILE A 24 12.52 -0.61 -3.85
N PRO A 25 11.52 -0.24 -3.02
CA PRO A 25 11.49 -0.67 -1.63
C PRO A 25 11.27 -2.18 -1.51
N ASP A 26 11.99 -2.82 -0.59
CA ASP A 26 11.72 -4.22 -0.21
C ASP A 26 10.56 -4.27 0.79
N LEU A 27 9.46 -4.88 0.37
CA LEU A 27 8.24 -5.00 1.17
C LEU A 27 8.15 -6.33 1.91
N LYS A 28 9.03 -7.31 1.64
CA LYS A 28 8.96 -8.65 2.23
C LYS A 28 8.97 -8.62 3.76
N GLY A 29 8.20 -9.52 4.35
CA GLY A 29 8.09 -9.66 5.80
C GLY A 29 6.69 -9.43 6.31
N THR A 30 6.56 -9.31 7.62
CA THR A 30 5.28 -9.17 8.32
C THR A 30 5.03 -7.71 8.66
N TRP A 31 3.82 -7.27 8.37
CA TRP A 31 3.33 -5.94 8.68
C TRP A 31 2.08 -6.05 9.53
N SER A 32 1.98 -5.28 10.60
CA SER A 32 0.84 -5.30 11.51
C SER A 32 0.36 -3.90 11.83
N GLY A 33 -0.94 -3.73 11.97
CA GLY A 33 -1.55 -2.45 12.30
C GLY A 33 -2.93 -2.60 12.91
N LYS A 34 -3.34 -1.55 13.62
CA LYS A 34 -4.66 -1.43 14.26
C LYS A 34 -5.34 -0.15 13.81
N GLY A 35 -6.65 -0.19 13.74
CA GLY A 35 -7.42 0.98 13.36
C GLY A 35 -8.91 0.79 13.58
N LYS A 36 -9.69 1.63 12.92
CA LYS A 36 -11.15 1.53 12.91
C LYS A 36 -11.65 1.44 11.48
N SER A 37 -12.68 0.64 11.27
CA SER A 37 -13.40 0.56 10.00
C SER A 37 -14.85 1.00 10.18
N ILE A 38 -15.41 1.59 9.13
CA ILE A 38 -16.84 1.81 9.01
C ILE A 38 -17.42 0.72 8.09
N VAL A 39 -18.51 0.09 8.52
CA VAL A 39 -19.12 -1.05 7.83
C VAL A 39 -20.62 -0.87 7.74
N PHE A 40 -21.17 -0.98 6.53
CA PHE A 40 -22.60 -1.21 6.27
C PHE A 40 -22.83 -2.67 5.93
N GLY A 41 -23.95 -3.22 6.35
CA GLY A 41 -24.29 -4.60 6.05
C GLY A 41 -23.40 -5.64 6.71
N SER A 42 -23.45 -6.86 6.22
CA SER A 42 -22.68 -7.99 6.74
C SER A 42 -22.15 -8.88 5.62
N HIS A 43 -21.08 -9.57 5.89
CA HIS A 43 -20.39 -10.49 4.99
C HIS A 43 -19.70 -11.58 5.83
N GLU A 44 -19.25 -12.67 5.22
CA GLU A 44 -18.57 -13.74 5.98
C GLU A 44 -17.30 -13.23 6.68
N HIS A 45 -16.54 -12.30 6.03
CA HIS A 45 -15.39 -11.62 6.62
C HIS A 45 -15.75 -10.39 7.47
N HIS A 46 -17.02 -9.96 7.41
CA HIS A 46 -17.57 -8.85 8.18
C HIS A 46 -18.91 -9.28 8.82
N PRO A 47 -18.88 -10.27 9.74
CA PRO A 47 -20.09 -10.89 10.26
C PRO A 47 -20.98 -9.91 11.02
N GLY A 48 -22.27 -10.13 10.91
CA GLY A 48 -23.33 -9.38 11.55
C GLY A 48 -24.68 -9.73 10.94
N SER A 49 -25.75 -9.29 11.57
CA SER A 49 -27.12 -9.49 11.09
C SER A 49 -27.68 -8.30 10.29
N GLN A 50 -26.86 -7.27 10.03
CA GLN A 50 -27.29 -6.03 9.42
C GLN A 50 -27.30 -6.12 7.89
N THR A 51 -28.21 -5.37 7.28
CA THR A 51 -28.29 -5.14 5.86
C THR A 51 -27.59 -3.81 5.49
N ALA A 52 -27.38 -3.55 4.20
CA ALA A 52 -26.83 -2.26 3.76
C ALA A 52 -27.76 -1.06 4.01
N ALA A 53 -29.04 -1.31 4.36
CA ALA A 53 -30.01 -0.28 4.70
C ALA A 53 -29.95 0.13 6.19
N ASP A 54 -29.31 -0.69 7.03
CA ASP A 54 -29.16 -0.37 8.44
C ASP A 54 -28.07 0.69 8.66
N PRO A 55 -28.10 1.44 9.79
CA PRO A 55 -27.04 2.38 10.12
C PRO A 55 -25.65 1.73 10.13
N PRO A 56 -24.59 2.47 9.74
CA PRO A 56 -23.24 1.95 9.76
C PRO A 56 -22.77 1.65 11.18
N ARG A 57 -21.88 0.67 11.31
CA ARG A 57 -21.17 0.39 12.55
C ARG A 57 -19.70 0.69 12.43
N VAL A 58 -19.13 1.25 13.46
CA VAL A 58 -17.68 1.43 13.60
C VAL A 58 -17.13 0.22 14.35
N ARG A 59 -16.06 -0.37 13.83
CA ARG A 59 -15.40 -1.55 14.42
C ARG A 59 -13.92 -1.27 14.61
N ASP A 60 -13.37 -1.77 15.69
CA ASP A 60 -11.92 -1.89 15.84
C ASP A 60 -11.42 -3.02 14.94
N ILE A 61 -10.30 -2.79 14.28
CA ILE A 61 -9.64 -3.78 13.46
C ILE A 61 -8.18 -3.93 13.89
N GLU A 62 -7.69 -5.14 13.78
CA GLU A 62 -6.28 -5.48 13.85
C GLU A 62 -5.98 -6.39 12.68
N ALA A 63 -5.02 -6.00 11.84
CA ALA A 63 -4.70 -6.73 10.63
C ALA A 63 -3.20 -6.99 10.52
N THR A 64 -2.89 -8.15 9.96
CA THR A 64 -1.53 -8.58 9.66
C THR A 64 -1.43 -8.94 8.19
N HIS A 65 -0.41 -8.41 7.52
CA HIS A 65 -0.04 -8.77 6.15
C HIS A 65 1.33 -9.42 6.16
N ILE A 66 1.43 -10.62 5.57
CA ILE A 66 2.70 -11.31 5.34
C ILE A 66 3.00 -11.19 3.86
N VAL A 67 3.96 -10.35 3.50
CA VAL A 67 4.49 -10.28 2.14
C VAL A 67 5.45 -11.44 1.96
N GLU A 68 5.00 -12.47 1.24
CA GLU A 68 5.70 -13.75 1.06
C GLU A 68 6.73 -13.67 -0.07
N GLY A 69 6.45 -12.85 -1.10
CA GLY A 69 7.32 -12.68 -2.25
C GLY A 69 7.25 -11.30 -2.87
N GLN A 70 8.31 -10.96 -3.59
CA GLN A 70 8.41 -9.73 -4.37
C GLN A 70 9.29 -9.95 -5.58
N ASP A 71 8.84 -9.50 -6.76
CA ASP A 71 9.61 -9.42 -8.00
C ASP A 71 9.53 -7.98 -8.52
N GLY A 72 10.64 -7.27 -8.42
CA GLY A 72 10.68 -5.85 -8.75
C GLY A 72 9.60 -5.06 -8.04
N ARG A 73 8.65 -4.52 -8.79
CA ARG A 73 7.54 -3.70 -8.28
C ARG A 73 6.29 -4.50 -7.89
N LEU A 74 6.29 -5.80 -8.07
CA LEU A 74 5.17 -6.68 -7.78
C LEU A 74 5.42 -7.45 -6.50
N ALA A 75 4.47 -7.42 -5.57
CA ALA A 75 4.54 -8.15 -4.31
C ALA A 75 3.24 -8.90 -4.06
N TRP A 76 3.31 -10.00 -3.34
CA TRP A 76 2.18 -10.85 -3.01
C TRP A 76 2.35 -11.49 -1.64
N GLY A 77 1.25 -11.93 -1.08
CA GLY A 77 1.26 -12.57 0.22
C GLY A 77 -0.14 -12.88 0.73
N ARG A 78 -0.26 -12.93 2.04
CA ARG A 78 -1.51 -13.23 2.73
C ARG A 78 -1.80 -12.23 3.82
N SER A 79 -3.08 -11.85 3.92
CA SER A 79 -3.61 -11.01 4.98
C SER A 79 -4.46 -11.83 5.95
N SER A 80 -4.47 -11.40 7.20
CA SER A 80 -5.38 -11.91 8.23
C SER A 80 -5.85 -10.76 9.11
N SER A 81 -7.03 -10.90 9.69
CA SER A 81 -7.53 -10.01 10.74
C SER A 81 -7.74 -10.80 12.02
N ALA A 82 -7.74 -10.14 13.17
CA ALA A 82 -7.96 -10.79 14.47
C ALA A 82 -9.34 -11.46 14.59
N THR A 83 -10.28 -11.09 13.71
CA THR A 83 -11.66 -11.61 13.70
C THR A 83 -11.90 -12.71 12.67
N ALA A 84 -10.92 -13.00 11.82
CA ALA A 84 -11.03 -14.02 10.77
C ALA A 84 -9.77 -14.88 10.74
N ASP A 85 -9.92 -16.17 10.96
CA ASP A 85 -8.86 -17.18 10.84
C ASP A 85 -8.42 -17.42 9.40
N THR A 86 -9.11 -16.81 8.44
CA THR A 86 -8.85 -16.93 7.01
C THR A 86 -7.65 -16.07 6.60
N LYS A 87 -6.69 -16.71 5.94
CA LYS A 87 -5.55 -16.02 5.32
C LYS A 87 -5.88 -15.75 3.86
N GLU A 88 -6.32 -14.55 3.58
CA GLU A 88 -6.68 -14.14 2.23
C GLU A 88 -5.46 -13.76 1.39
N PRO A 89 -5.35 -14.23 0.14
CA PRO A 89 -4.28 -13.80 -0.73
C PRO A 89 -4.47 -12.35 -1.16
N PHE A 90 -3.35 -11.63 -1.31
CA PHE A 90 -3.33 -10.29 -1.90
C PHE A 90 -2.22 -10.16 -2.93
N ALA A 91 -2.40 -9.20 -3.83
CA ALA A 91 -1.41 -8.76 -4.80
C ALA A 91 -1.23 -7.24 -4.72
N TRP A 92 0.02 -6.79 -4.72
CA TRP A 92 0.40 -5.37 -4.66
C TRP A 92 1.30 -4.99 -5.83
N ALA A 93 1.17 -3.74 -6.30
CA ALA A 93 2.04 -3.15 -7.31
C ALA A 93 2.55 -1.78 -6.82
N ILE A 94 3.87 -1.61 -6.78
CA ILE A 94 4.55 -0.38 -6.38
C ILE A 94 4.57 0.58 -7.58
N ALA A 95 4.03 1.78 -7.40
CA ALA A 95 4.05 2.83 -8.42
C ALA A 95 5.47 3.37 -8.68
N SER A 96 5.63 4.15 -9.73
CA SER A 96 6.93 4.69 -10.15
C SER A 96 7.58 5.64 -9.14
N ASP A 97 6.79 6.21 -8.22
CA ASP A 97 7.27 7.07 -7.14
C ASP A 97 7.94 6.33 -5.98
N ASN A 98 7.98 4.98 -6.01
CA ASN A 98 8.49 4.09 -4.96
C ASN A 98 7.83 4.27 -3.58
N LYS A 99 6.69 4.90 -3.50
CA LYS A 99 5.94 5.21 -2.27
C LYS A 99 4.50 4.75 -2.32
N THR A 100 3.85 4.95 -3.46
CA THR A 100 2.46 4.55 -3.65
C THR A 100 2.40 3.08 -4.07
N ILE A 101 1.54 2.32 -3.42
CA ILE A 101 1.26 0.93 -3.74
C ILE A 101 -0.25 0.80 -3.95
N VAL A 102 -0.64 0.16 -5.02
CA VAL A 102 -2.03 -0.26 -5.26
C VAL A 102 -2.11 -1.78 -5.15
N GLY A 103 -3.23 -2.28 -4.73
CA GLY A 103 -3.41 -3.72 -4.61
C GLY A 103 -4.85 -4.13 -4.46
N ALA A 104 -5.06 -5.43 -4.48
CA ALA A 104 -6.35 -6.06 -4.29
C ALA A 104 -6.20 -7.37 -3.51
N ASP A 105 -7.28 -7.77 -2.85
CA ASP A 105 -7.54 -9.12 -2.38
C ASP A 105 -8.83 -9.66 -3.04
N VAL A 106 -9.40 -10.70 -2.47
CA VAL A 106 -10.61 -11.33 -3.03
C VAL A 106 -11.86 -10.45 -2.93
N ASP A 107 -11.90 -9.50 -2.00
CA ASP A 107 -13.07 -8.70 -1.68
C ASP A 107 -12.93 -7.22 -2.03
N GLY A 108 -11.73 -6.67 -2.06
CA GLY A 108 -11.57 -5.23 -2.18
C GLY A 108 -10.23 -4.75 -2.70
N TYR A 109 -10.00 -3.47 -2.49
CA TYR A 109 -8.86 -2.75 -3.03
C TYR A 109 -8.06 -2.05 -1.93
N PHE A 110 -6.74 -2.01 -2.13
CA PHE A 110 -5.82 -1.30 -1.28
C PHE A 110 -5.22 -0.10 -1.99
N ARG A 111 -5.09 0.98 -1.23
CA ARG A 111 -4.14 2.04 -1.51
C ARG A 111 -3.21 2.15 -0.31
N ILE A 112 -1.93 2.01 -0.55
CA ILE A 112 -0.91 2.05 0.50
C ILE A 112 0.08 3.15 0.17
N THR A 113 0.51 3.89 1.17
CA THR A 113 1.57 4.90 1.06
C THR A 113 2.69 4.53 2.03
N LEU A 114 3.90 4.31 1.53
CA LEU A 114 5.08 4.13 2.38
C LEU A 114 5.43 5.47 3.05
N ILE A 115 5.41 5.50 4.36
CA ILE A 115 5.79 6.65 5.20
C ILE A 115 7.29 6.56 5.53
N GLY A 116 7.82 5.36 5.55
CA GLY A 116 9.22 5.06 5.80
C GLY A 116 9.55 3.61 5.46
N PRO A 117 10.78 3.15 5.68
CA PRO A 117 11.20 1.80 5.30
C PRO A 117 10.41 0.70 6.05
N ASP A 118 9.96 0.99 7.26
CA ASP A 118 9.27 0.05 8.14
C ASP A 118 7.86 0.53 8.55
N ARG A 119 7.31 1.53 7.84
CA ARG A 119 6.00 2.11 8.15
C ARG A 119 5.22 2.48 6.91
N MET A 120 3.96 2.13 6.88
CA MET A 120 3.04 2.47 5.80
C MET A 120 1.66 2.88 6.33
N GLU A 121 0.97 3.76 5.61
CA GLU A 121 -0.48 3.94 5.75
C GLU A 121 -1.17 3.04 4.74
N LYS A 122 -2.15 2.26 5.19
CA LYS A 122 -2.98 1.42 4.33
C LYS A 122 -4.42 1.87 4.41
N CYS A 123 -4.99 2.20 3.27
CA CYS A 123 -6.41 2.38 3.08
C CYS A 123 -7.00 1.18 2.33
N TYR A 124 -8.11 0.67 2.81
CA TYR A 124 -8.85 -0.43 2.21
C TYR A 124 -10.29 -0.01 1.96
N SER A 125 -10.81 -0.41 0.83
CA SER A 125 -12.21 -0.24 0.51
C SER A 125 -12.75 -1.46 -0.22
N HIS A 126 -13.99 -1.79 0.11
CA HIS A 126 -14.73 -2.86 -0.52
C HIS A 126 -16.21 -2.45 -0.63
N ASN A 127 -16.80 -2.74 -1.75
CA ASN A 127 -18.21 -2.50 -2.02
C ASN A 127 -18.83 -3.83 -2.45
N GLY A 128 -19.13 -4.70 -1.51
CA GLY A 128 -19.54 -6.08 -1.74
C GLY A 128 -20.48 -6.27 -2.92
N THR A 129 -20.06 -7.14 -3.82
CA THR A 129 -20.91 -7.68 -4.87
C THR A 129 -21.74 -8.82 -4.32
N SER A 130 -23.04 -8.90 -4.74
CA SER A 130 -24.00 -9.93 -4.33
C SER A 130 -23.39 -11.34 -4.08
N PRO A 131 -23.87 -12.10 -3.09
CA PRO A 131 -25.09 -11.90 -2.30
C PRO A 131 -24.90 -11.18 -0.96
N SER A 132 -23.66 -10.98 -0.53
CA SER A 132 -23.33 -10.32 0.73
C SER A 132 -22.91 -8.88 0.45
N ARG A 133 -23.74 -7.96 0.88
CA ARG A 133 -23.58 -6.53 0.58
C ARG A 133 -23.00 -5.79 1.76
N SER A 134 -21.75 -6.06 2.13
CA SER A 134 -21.08 -5.15 3.03
C SER A 134 -20.35 -4.06 2.23
N ILE A 135 -20.37 -2.85 2.75
CA ILE A 135 -19.54 -1.74 2.28
C ILE A 135 -18.58 -1.43 3.41
N VAL A 136 -17.30 -1.41 3.12
CA VAL A 136 -16.26 -1.19 4.13
C VAL A 136 -15.31 -0.10 3.66
N ALA A 137 -14.93 0.77 4.57
CA ALA A 137 -13.82 1.69 4.38
C ALA A 137 -13.01 1.81 5.66
N THR A 138 -11.68 1.83 5.51
CA THR A 138 -10.74 2.02 6.63
C THR A 138 -9.43 2.58 6.12
N CYS A 139 -8.78 3.42 6.94
CA CYS A 139 -7.38 3.76 6.79
C CYS A 139 -6.68 3.63 8.14
N TYR A 140 -5.51 3.03 8.18
CA TYR A 140 -4.70 2.87 9.39
C TYR A 140 -3.23 2.69 9.05
N THR A 141 -2.39 2.91 10.06
CA THR A 141 -0.94 2.71 9.91
C THR A 141 -0.57 1.27 10.23
N MET A 142 0.37 0.73 9.47
CA MET A 142 1.01 -0.55 9.71
C MET A 142 2.51 -0.35 9.90
N ASP A 143 3.06 -1.06 10.85
CA ASP A 143 4.50 -1.12 11.09
C ASP A 143 5.04 -2.51 10.75
N ARG A 144 6.28 -2.56 10.26
CA ARG A 144 6.97 -3.83 10.02
C ARG A 144 7.29 -4.50 11.36
N VAL A 145 6.89 -5.74 11.50
CA VAL A 145 7.21 -6.55 12.69
C VAL A 145 8.69 -6.94 12.61
N LYS A 146 9.48 -6.47 13.54
CA LYS A 146 10.90 -6.87 13.68
C LYS A 146 10.97 -8.32 14.15
N ARG A 147 11.81 -9.09 13.47
CA ARG A 147 12.12 -10.47 13.87
C ARG A 147 13.06 -10.47 15.07
#